data_ab72cf2830c834bf1fcd97d553e54550
#
_entry.id   ab72cf2830c834bf1fcd97d553e54550
#
_cell.length_a   1.000
_cell.length_b   1.000
_cell.length_c   1.000
_cell.angle_alpha   90.00
_cell.angle_beta   90.00
_cell.angle_gamma   90.00
#
_symmetry.space_group_name_H-M   'P 1'
#
loop_
_entity.id
_entity.type
_entity.pdbx_description
1 polymer ?
#
loop_
_entity_poly.entity_id
_entity_poly.type
_entity_poly.pdbx_seq_one_letter_code
_entity_poly.pdbx_strand_id
1 'polypeptide(L)'
;KLKGHYLDTKHPLIIENLMGIKRTKGSIQIGKKPLLIRHLKEIINVINDQNFDEIKKARDKAIILIGFGGGFRRSELVYLDHENLEFVPEGLKIIITRSKTDQFGEGMTKGLPYFSNEDYCPVINLKKWIKLSKINNGPIFRRFAKGCTVTKNRLTDQTVVLLIKNYLKLA
;
A
#
# COMPACT_ATOMS: atom_id res chain seq x y z
N LYS A 1 4.96 21.13 -21.25
CA LYS A 1 4.30 21.59 -22.48
C LYS A 1 5.00 22.88 -22.90
N LEU A 2 5.88 22.81 -23.87
CA LEU A 2 6.52 23.99 -24.47
C LEU A 2 5.51 24.72 -25.35
N LYS A 3 5.05 25.91 -24.89
CA LYS A 3 4.35 26.96 -25.68
C LYS A 3 3.37 26.47 -26.77
N GLY A 4 2.46 25.56 -26.44
CA GLY A 4 1.38 25.19 -27.37
C GLY A 4 1.74 24.23 -28.51
N HIS A 5 2.99 23.80 -28.66
CA HIS A 5 3.38 22.83 -29.67
C HIS A 5 3.12 21.39 -29.19
N TYR A 6 2.43 20.63 -30.01
CA TYR A 6 2.23 19.20 -29.79
C TYR A 6 3.54 18.47 -30.13
N LEU A 7 4.09 17.72 -29.17
CA LEU A 7 5.21 16.81 -29.36
C LEU A 7 4.72 15.38 -29.19
N ASP A 8 4.73 14.60 -30.25
CA ASP A 8 4.45 13.16 -30.17
C ASP A 8 5.68 12.43 -29.61
N THR A 9 5.68 12.20 -28.30
CA THR A 9 6.76 11.48 -27.61
C THR A 9 6.87 10.01 -28.01
N LYS A 10 5.89 9.46 -28.76
CA LYS A 10 5.87 8.09 -29.28
C LYS A 10 6.37 8.02 -30.73
N HIS A 11 6.71 9.16 -31.35
CA HIS A 11 7.24 9.15 -32.71
C HIS A 11 8.52 8.31 -32.79
N PRO A 12 8.67 7.40 -33.81
CA PRO A 12 9.79 6.48 -33.91
C PRO A 12 11.16 7.15 -33.78
N LEU A 13 11.38 8.26 -34.49
CA LEU A 13 12.64 9.03 -34.44
C LEU A 13 12.98 9.52 -33.02
N ILE A 14 11.99 9.90 -32.21
CA ILE A 14 12.21 10.32 -30.83
C ILE A 14 12.59 9.14 -29.99
N ILE A 15 11.90 7.99 -30.15
CA ILE A 15 12.19 6.76 -29.43
C ILE A 15 13.60 6.26 -29.73
N GLU A 16 13.99 6.20 -31.02
CA GLU A 16 15.30 5.75 -31.47
C GLU A 16 16.41 6.67 -30.92
N ASN A 17 16.26 7.99 -31.01
CA ASN A 17 17.21 8.93 -30.43
C ASN A 17 17.36 8.78 -28.92
N LEU A 18 16.24 8.62 -28.18
CA LEU A 18 16.26 8.37 -26.74
C LEU A 18 16.95 7.03 -26.40
N MET A 19 16.75 5.99 -27.23
CA MET A 19 17.44 4.73 -27.06
C MET A 19 18.95 4.88 -27.33
N GLY A 20 19.34 5.62 -28.36
CA GLY A 20 20.73 5.94 -28.67
C GLY A 20 21.42 6.68 -27.50
N ILE A 21 20.77 7.72 -26.96
CA ILE A 21 21.25 8.44 -25.78
C ILE A 21 21.41 7.52 -24.56
N LYS A 22 20.42 6.63 -24.32
CA LYS A 22 20.50 5.66 -23.21
C LYS A 22 21.65 4.68 -23.37
N ARG A 23 21.92 4.21 -24.59
CA ARG A 23 23.05 3.30 -24.89
C ARG A 23 24.39 3.98 -24.66
N THR A 24 24.52 5.25 -25.04
CA THR A 24 25.78 5.99 -24.96
C THR A 24 26.05 6.51 -23.55
N LYS A 25 25.03 7.07 -22.87
CA LYS A 25 25.19 7.71 -21.55
C LYS A 25 24.83 6.80 -20.38
N GLY A 26 24.23 5.64 -20.64
CA GLY A 26 23.65 4.78 -19.63
C GLY A 26 22.34 5.37 -19.07
N SER A 27 21.61 4.57 -18.32
CA SER A 27 20.39 4.99 -17.62
C SER A 27 20.35 4.36 -16.22
N ILE A 28 21.47 4.42 -15.50
CA ILE A 28 21.55 3.92 -14.13
C ILE A 28 20.60 4.75 -13.28
N GLN A 29 19.52 4.11 -12.83
CA GLN A 29 18.62 4.72 -11.86
C GLN A 29 19.11 4.38 -10.46
N ILE A 30 19.40 5.39 -9.66
CA ILE A 30 19.64 5.20 -8.24
C ILE A 30 18.31 4.87 -7.59
N GLY A 31 18.09 3.57 -7.33
CA GLY A 31 16.89 3.07 -6.63
C GLY A 31 16.82 3.63 -5.21
N LYS A 32 15.62 3.79 -4.69
CA LYS A 32 15.43 4.12 -3.27
C LYS A 32 15.79 2.90 -2.42
N LYS A 33 16.34 3.16 -1.22
CA LYS A 33 16.65 2.09 -0.26
C LYS A 33 15.38 1.31 0.09
N PRO A 34 15.46 -0.03 0.20
CA PRO A 34 14.31 -0.86 0.59
C PRO A 34 13.92 -0.62 2.05
N LEU A 35 12.62 -0.78 2.35
CA LEU A 35 12.13 -0.82 3.72
C LEU A 35 12.48 -2.20 4.31
N LEU A 36 13.32 -2.22 5.34
CA LEU A 36 13.73 -3.45 6.04
C LEU A 36 12.81 -3.72 7.23
N ILE A 37 12.85 -4.97 7.75
CA ILE A 37 12.06 -5.40 8.92
C ILE A 37 12.34 -4.51 10.15
N ARG A 38 13.59 -4.08 10.36
CA ARG A 38 13.92 -3.16 11.44
C ARG A 38 13.14 -1.85 11.37
N HIS A 39 13.07 -1.24 10.17
CA HIS A 39 12.30 -0.01 9.95
C HIS A 39 10.80 -0.23 10.13
N LEU A 40 10.30 -1.42 9.74
CA LEU A 40 8.91 -1.79 10.01
C LEU A 40 8.61 -1.81 11.51
N LYS A 41 9.49 -2.42 12.31
CA LYS A 41 9.35 -2.46 13.77
C LYS A 41 9.40 -1.06 14.38
N GLU A 42 10.34 -0.22 13.97
CA GLU A 42 10.46 1.17 14.39
C GLU A 42 9.16 1.95 14.11
N ILE A 43 8.60 1.84 12.90
CA ILE A 43 7.34 2.47 12.54
C ILE A 43 6.18 2.00 13.43
N ILE A 44 6.07 0.69 13.67
CA ILE A 44 4.98 0.15 14.50
C ILE A 44 5.11 0.63 15.95
N ASN A 45 6.33 0.70 16.50
CA ASN A 45 6.58 1.24 17.84
C ASN A 45 6.20 2.72 17.90
N VAL A 46 6.61 3.52 16.91
CA VAL A 46 6.21 4.94 16.82
C VAL A 46 4.68 5.10 16.79
N ILE A 47 3.96 4.25 16.04
CA ILE A 47 2.49 4.30 16.01
C ILE A 47 1.91 3.99 17.40
N ASN A 48 2.49 3.03 18.13
CA ASN A 48 2.04 2.68 19.48
C ASN A 48 2.22 3.84 20.45
N ASP A 49 3.36 4.52 20.39
CA ASP A 49 3.77 5.57 21.33
C ASP A 49 3.08 6.91 21.06
N GLN A 50 2.53 7.14 19.84
CA GLN A 50 1.82 8.36 19.53
C GLN A 50 0.47 8.46 20.30
N ASN A 51 0.13 9.66 20.71
CA ASN A 51 -1.17 9.98 21.31
C ASN A 51 -2.24 10.18 20.22
N PHE A 52 -2.49 9.15 19.40
CA PHE A 52 -3.53 9.13 18.38
C PHE A 52 -4.72 8.30 18.83
N ASP A 53 -5.90 8.58 18.24
CA ASP A 53 -7.08 7.72 18.42
C ASP A 53 -6.75 6.27 18.06
N GLU A 54 -7.23 5.32 18.86
CA GLU A 54 -7.00 3.88 18.65
C GLU A 54 -7.46 3.40 17.26
N ILE A 55 -8.54 3.99 16.74
CA ILE A 55 -9.02 3.67 15.40
C ILE A 55 -8.02 4.10 14.31
N LYS A 56 -7.32 5.23 14.50
CA LYS A 56 -6.28 5.69 13.58
C LYS A 56 -5.06 4.78 13.66
N LYS A 57 -4.61 4.43 14.87
CA LYS A 57 -3.49 3.49 15.06
C LYS A 57 -3.79 2.15 14.40
N ALA A 58 -4.99 1.61 14.61
CA ALA A 58 -5.40 0.32 14.03
C ALA A 58 -5.38 0.34 12.49
N ARG A 59 -5.92 1.40 11.85
CA ARG A 59 -5.88 1.54 10.40
C ARG A 59 -4.45 1.61 9.88
N ASP A 60 -3.63 2.47 10.48
CA ASP A 60 -2.30 2.77 9.99
C ASP A 60 -1.37 1.55 10.15
N LYS A 61 -1.48 0.81 11.27
CA LYS A 61 -0.81 -0.49 11.45
C LYS A 61 -1.26 -1.52 10.40
N ALA A 62 -2.58 -1.67 10.20
CA ALA A 62 -3.11 -2.61 9.23
C ALA A 62 -2.60 -2.32 7.81
N ILE A 63 -2.59 -1.04 7.38
CA ILE A 63 -2.07 -0.63 6.08
C ILE A 63 -0.60 -1.05 5.93
N ILE A 64 0.23 -0.74 6.92
CA ILE A 64 1.68 -0.98 6.85
C ILE A 64 1.98 -2.48 6.88
N LEU A 65 1.37 -3.22 7.81
CA LEU A 65 1.63 -4.64 8.00
C LEU A 65 1.10 -5.50 6.85
N ILE A 66 -0.11 -5.23 6.35
CA ILE A 66 -0.65 -5.92 5.17
C ILE A 66 0.17 -5.57 3.93
N GLY A 67 0.48 -4.28 3.74
CA GLY A 67 1.27 -3.83 2.60
C GLY A 67 2.66 -4.47 2.53
N PHE A 68 3.34 -4.54 3.68
CA PHE A 68 4.67 -5.13 3.79
C PHE A 68 4.62 -6.66 3.72
N GLY A 69 3.79 -7.30 4.56
CA GLY A 69 3.71 -8.76 4.66
C GLY A 69 3.24 -9.43 3.39
N GLY A 70 2.30 -8.81 2.66
CA GLY A 70 1.78 -9.32 1.39
C GLY A 70 2.54 -8.82 0.15
N GLY A 71 3.55 -7.95 0.31
CA GLY A 71 4.28 -7.35 -0.82
C GLY A 71 3.34 -6.65 -1.82
N PHE A 72 2.35 -5.92 -1.29
CA PHE A 72 1.37 -5.24 -2.13
C PHE A 72 1.93 -4.00 -2.81
N ARG A 73 1.59 -3.81 -4.08
CA ARG A 73 1.69 -2.47 -4.67
C ARG A 73 0.70 -1.53 -3.98
N ARG A 74 1.05 -0.25 -3.86
CA ARG A 74 0.19 0.75 -3.19
C ARG A 74 -1.23 0.79 -3.76
N SER A 75 -1.35 0.72 -5.09
CA SER A 75 -2.64 0.65 -5.76
C SER A 75 -3.41 -0.63 -5.40
N GLU A 76 -2.77 -1.79 -5.42
CA GLU A 76 -3.39 -3.05 -5.02
C GLU A 76 -3.91 -2.96 -3.58
N LEU A 77 -3.08 -2.45 -2.65
CA LEU A 77 -3.42 -2.32 -1.25
C LEU A 77 -4.67 -1.46 -1.00
N VAL A 78 -4.75 -0.29 -1.65
CA VAL A 78 -5.89 0.61 -1.46
C VAL A 78 -7.15 0.11 -2.18
N TYR A 79 -7.02 -0.72 -3.20
CA TYR A 79 -8.16 -1.31 -3.92
C TYR A 79 -8.72 -2.57 -3.26
N LEU A 80 -8.17 -3.03 -2.14
CA LEU A 80 -8.74 -4.13 -1.38
C LEU A 80 -10.13 -3.77 -0.84
N ASP A 81 -11.09 -4.64 -1.10
CA ASP A 81 -12.43 -4.60 -0.56
C ASP A 81 -12.62 -5.72 0.47
N HIS A 82 -13.64 -5.57 1.32
CA HIS A 82 -13.96 -6.56 2.36
C HIS A 82 -14.21 -7.95 1.74
N GLU A 83 -14.84 -7.97 0.58
CA GLU A 83 -15.19 -9.15 -0.19
C GLU A 83 -13.97 -9.90 -0.74
N ASN A 84 -12.81 -9.24 -0.78
CA ASN A 84 -11.55 -9.86 -1.18
C ASN A 84 -10.85 -10.64 -0.05
N LEU A 85 -11.39 -10.64 1.16
CA LEU A 85 -10.76 -11.21 2.35
C LEU A 85 -11.44 -12.51 2.77
N GLU A 86 -10.65 -13.58 2.88
CA GLU A 86 -11.09 -14.85 3.45
C GLU A 86 -10.21 -15.18 4.65
N PHE A 87 -10.79 -15.08 5.85
CA PHE A 87 -10.09 -15.47 7.08
C PHE A 87 -10.21 -16.99 7.29
N VAL A 88 -9.06 -17.65 7.41
CA VAL A 88 -8.93 -19.09 7.62
C VAL A 88 -8.17 -19.36 8.94
N PRO A 89 -8.19 -20.59 9.47
CA PRO A 89 -7.49 -20.92 10.71
C PRO A 89 -5.98 -20.61 10.65
N GLU A 90 -5.36 -20.77 9.49
CA GLU A 90 -3.92 -20.56 9.28
C GLU A 90 -3.56 -19.07 9.07
N GLY A 91 -4.55 -18.22 8.76
CA GLY A 91 -4.28 -16.82 8.46
C GLY A 91 -5.36 -16.10 7.66
N LEU A 92 -4.92 -15.40 6.63
CA LEU A 92 -5.77 -14.60 5.75
C LEU A 92 -5.40 -14.87 4.28
N LYS A 93 -6.39 -15.22 3.47
CA LYS A 93 -6.28 -15.21 2.01
C LYS A 93 -6.84 -13.89 1.48
N ILE A 94 -6.12 -13.27 0.56
CA ILE A 94 -6.49 -12.01 -0.08
C ILE A 94 -6.57 -12.23 -1.58
N ILE A 95 -7.73 -12.02 -2.16
CA ILE A 95 -7.98 -12.16 -3.59
C ILE A 95 -7.73 -10.80 -4.27
N ILE A 96 -6.77 -10.75 -5.19
CA ILE A 96 -6.48 -9.56 -5.99
C ILE A 96 -7.10 -9.76 -7.36
N THR A 97 -8.20 -9.08 -7.62
CA THR A 97 -8.97 -9.21 -8.87
C THR A 97 -8.33 -8.51 -10.06
N ARG A 98 -7.46 -7.53 -9.82
CA ARG A 98 -6.72 -6.80 -10.86
C ARG A 98 -5.34 -6.36 -10.36
N SER A 99 -4.31 -6.73 -11.10
CA SER A 99 -2.94 -6.24 -10.90
C SER A 99 -2.43 -5.59 -12.18
N LYS A 100 -1.49 -4.65 -12.07
CA LYS A 100 -0.86 -3.98 -13.23
C LYS A 100 -0.15 -4.98 -14.17
N THR A 101 0.24 -6.14 -13.68
CA THR A 101 0.92 -7.20 -14.45
C THR A 101 -0.03 -8.29 -14.94
N ASP A 102 -1.25 -8.29 -14.47
CA ASP A 102 -2.29 -9.23 -14.87
C ASP A 102 -3.03 -8.67 -16.09
N GLN A 103 -2.47 -8.95 -17.27
CA GLN A 103 -3.03 -8.50 -18.55
C GLN A 103 -4.29 -9.29 -18.95
N PHE A 104 -4.44 -10.49 -18.40
CA PHE A 104 -5.54 -11.42 -18.75
C PHE A 104 -6.68 -11.41 -17.71
N GLY A 105 -6.49 -10.75 -16.56
CA GLY A 105 -7.52 -10.68 -15.52
C GLY A 105 -7.73 -12.00 -14.77
N GLU A 106 -6.71 -12.84 -14.71
CA GLU A 106 -6.77 -14.14 -14.02
C GLU A 106 -6.84 -13.99 -12.50
N GLY A 107 -6.47 -12.80 -12.00
CA GLY A 107 -6.40 -12.53 -10.57
C GLY A 107 -5.25 -13.25 -9.88
N MET A 108 -5.05 -12.94 -8.61
CA MET A 108 -4.03 -13.60 -7.79
C MET A 108 -4.50 -13.71 -6.35
N THR A 109 -4.24 -14.85 -5.71
CA THR A 109 -4.47 -15.03 -4.28
C THR A 109 -3.16 -14.93 -3.52
N LYS A 110 -3.13 -14.09 -2.46
CA LYS A 110 -2.02 -13.99 -1.52
C LYS A 110 -2.43 -14.54 -0.16
N GLY A 111 -1.59 -15.39 0.43
CA GLY A 111 -1.75 -15.90 1.79
C GLY A 111 -0.89 -15.13 2.78
N LEU A 112 -1.45 -14.75 3.91
CA LEU A 112 -0.75 -14.15 5.04
C LEU A 112 -0.98 -15.03 6.27
N PRO A 113 0.04 -15.69 6.82
CA PRO A 113 -0.11 -16.49 8.02
C PRO A 113 -0.25 -15.62 9.27
N TYR A 114 -0.75 -16.19 10.36
CA TYR A 114 -0.64 -15.58 11.68
C TYR A 114 0.82 -15.54 12.13
N PHE A 115 1.20 -14.45 12.78
CA PHE A 115 2.51 -14.33 13.43
C PHE A 115 2.33 -14.54 14.94
N SER A 116 3.35 -15.09 15.58
CA SER A 116 3.38 -15.30 17.04
C SER A 116 3.29 -13.98 17.83
N ASN A 117 3.87 -12.91 17.31
CA ASN A 117 3.78 -11.59 17.93
C ASN A 117 2.59 -10.82 17.32
N GLU A 118 1.57 -10.56 18.14
CA GLU A 118 0.35 -9.90 17.73
C GLU A 118 0.54 -8.47 17.23
N ASP A 119 1.48 -7.72 17.82
CA ASP A 119 1.75 -6.34 17.43
C ASP A 119 2.22 -6.21 15.97
N TYR A 120 2.94 -7.23 15.49
CA TYR A 120 3.46 -7.27 14.12
C TYR A 120 2.67 -8.21 13.21
N CYS A 121 1.62 -8.85 13.71
CA CYS A 121 0.80 -9.75 12.92
C CYS A 121 -0.14 -8.99 11.98
N PRO A 122 0.03 -9.11 10.65
CA PRO A 122 -0.83 -8.40 9.69
C PRO A 122 -2.29 -8.79 9.83
N VAL A 123 -2.57 -10.08 10.07
CA VAL A 123 -3.93 -10.61 10.15
C VAL A 123 -4.66 -10.08 11.39
N ILE A 124 -4.01 -10.09 12.56
CA ILE A 124 -4.60 -9.61 13.82
C ILE A 124 -4.86 -8.11 13.74
N ASN A 125 -3.89 -7.34 13.24
CA ASN A 125 -4.07 -5.89 13.13
C ASN A 125 -5.13 -5.51 12.08
N LEU A 126 -5.28 -6.28 11.00
CA LEU A 126 -6.39 -6.06 10.07
C LEU A 126 -7.75 -6.39 10.71
N LYS A 127 -7.87 -7.50 11.44
CA LYS A 127 -9.08 -7.83 12.20
C LYS A 127 -9.44 -6.73 13.21
N LYS A 128 -8.43 -6.19 13.95
CA LYS A 128 -8.62 -5.07 14.87
C LYS A 128 -9.17 -3.84 14.16
N TRP A 129 -8.59 -3.49 13.01
CA TRP A 129 -9.06 -2.37 12.19
C TRP A 129 -10.51 -2.58 11.72
N ILE A 130 -10.84 -3.73 11.13
CA ILE A 130 -12.20 -4.04 10.65
C ILE A 130 -13.21 -3.95 11.79
N LYS A 131 -12.88 -4.51 12.95
CA LYS A 131 -13.75 -4.47 14.15
C LYS A 131 -14.00 -3.05 14.63
N LEU A 132 -12.96 -2.21 14.76
CA LEU A 132 -13.09 -0.83 15.24
C LEU A 132 -13.80 0.06 14.22
N SER A 133 -13.54 -0.13 12.93
CA SER A 133 -14.15 0.66 11.86
C SER A 133 -15.56 0.21 11.49
N LYS A 134 -16.00 -0.97 11.98
CA LYS A 134 -17.29 -1.60 11.65
C LYS A 134 -17.51 -1.76 10.13
N ILE A 135 -16.41 -1.96 9.38
CA ILE A 135 -16.46 -2.21 7.94
C ILE A 135 -16.96 -3.65 7.71
N ASN A 136 -18.02 -3.80 6.93
CA ASN A 136 -18.59 -5.08 6.56
C ASN A 136 -18.79 -5.27 5.04
N ASN A 137 -18.46 -4.24 4.24
CA ASN A 137 -18.51 -4.29 2.78
C ASN A 137 -17.63 -3.20 2.15
N GLY A 138 -17.27 -3.36 0.88
CA GLY A 138 -16.54 -2.39 0.08
C GLY A 138 -15.14 -2.08 0.62
N PRO A 139 -14.60 -0.86 0.39
CA PRO A 139 -13.20 -0.55 0.66
C PRO A 139 -12.78 -0.82 2.10
N ILE A 140 -11.72 -1.61 2.26
CA ILE A 140 -11.12 -1.89 3.58
C ILE A 140 -10.42 -0.65 4.12
N PHE A 141 -9.60 0.01 3.30
CA PHE A 141 -8.88 1.19 3.76
C PHE A 141 -9.61 2.46 3.33
N ARG A 142 -10.19 3.14 4.32
CA ARG A 142 -11.04 4.32 4.14
C ARG A 142 -10.39 5.58 4.67
N ARG A 143 -10.82 6.72 4.11
CA ARG A 143 -10.42 8.04 4.61
C ARG A 143 -11.10 8.34 5.93
N PHE A 144 -10.43 9.16 6.74
CA PHE A 144 -11.05 9.79 7.90
C PHE A 144 -11.63 11.16 7.53
N ALA A 145 -12.76 11.49 8.12
CA ALA A 145 -13.25 12.86 8.29
C ALA A 145 -12.69 13.48 9.59
N LYS A 146 -13.07 14.70 9.90
CA LYS A 146 -12.70 15.39 11.15
C LYS A 146 -13.07 14.53 12.37
N GLY A 147 -12.19 14.49 13.37
CA GLY A 147 -12.38 13.66 14.57
C GLY A 147 -12.24 12.15 14.33
N CYS A 148 -11.39 11.74 13.42
CA CYS A 148 -11.11 10.31 13.10
C CYS A 148 -12.35 9.48 12.73
N THR A 149 -13.43 10.12 12.26
CA THR A 149 -14.63 9.42 11.78
C THR A 149 -14.34 8.69 10.48
N VAL A 150 -14.60 7.37 10.43
CA VAL A 150 -14.39 6.55 9.23
C VAL A 150 -15.44 6.89 8.18
N THR A 151 -15.01 7.30 6.99
CA THR A 151 -15.91 7.57 5.86
C THR A 151 -16.13 6.31 5.02
N LYS A 152 -17.06 6.39 4.04
CA LYS A 152 -17.24 5.34 3.04
C LYS A 152 -16.21 5.42 1.90
N ASN A 153 -15.45 6.53 1.83
CA ASN A 153 -14.53 6.80 0.73
C ASN A 153 -13.23 6.02 0.86
N ARG A 154 -12.82 5.39 -0.22
CA ARG A 154 -11.55 4.67 -0.36
C ARG A 154 -10.36 5.60 -0.10
N LEU A 155 -9.34 5.07 0.56
CA LEU A 155 -8.04 5.74 0.71
C LEU A 155 -7.35 5.86 -0.65
N THR A 156 -6.55 6.91 -0.85
CA THR A 156 -5.71 7.03 -2.05
C THR A 156 -4.34 6.40 -1.82
N ASP A 157 -3.73 5.91 -2.89
CA ASP A 157 -2.36 5.38 -2.86
C ASP A 157 -1.33 6.43 -2.42
N GLN A 158 -1.57 7.71 -2.76
CA GLN A 158 -0.75 8.82 -2.28
C GLN A 158 -0.79 8.96 -0.75
N THR A 159 -1.95 8.72 -0.14
CA THR A 159 -2.05 8.76 1.34
C THR A 159 -1.16 7.69 1.99
N VAL A 160 -1.05 6.50 1.40
CA VAL A 160 -0.15 5.44 1.89
C VAL A 160 1.31 5.91 1.88
N VAL A 161 1.74 6.61 0.81
CA VAL A 161 3.10 7.17 0.72
C VAL A 161 3.35 8.20 1.83
N LEU A 162 2.40 9.13 2.01
CA LEU A 162 2.52 10.18 3.01
C LEU A 162 2.54 9.60 4.43
N LEU A 163 1.71 8.59 4.69
CA LEU A 163 1.65 7.88 5.96
C LEU A 163 3.00 7.26 6.31
N ILE A 164 3.58 6.46 5.42
CA ILE A 164 4.88 5.82 5.64
C ILE A 164 5.98 6.86 5.82
N LYS A 165 6.02 7.90 4.98
CA LYS A 165 7.01 8.97 5.09
C LYS A 165 6.92 9.72 6.42
N ASN A 166 5.70 9.98 6.92
CA ASN A 166 5.51 10.67 8.18
C ASN A 166 6.01 9.84 9.35
N TYR A 167 5.68 8.54 9.40
CA TYR A 167 6.17 7.66 10.46
C TYR A 167 7.68 7.43 10.40
N LEU A 168 8.28 7.34 9.20
CA LEU A 168 9.74 7.26 9.05
C LEU A 168 10.50 8.53 9.46
N LYS A 169 9.82 9.68 9.55
CA LYS A 169 10.42 10.91 10.08
C LYS A 169 10.35 10.98 11.60
N LEU A 170 9.44 10.24 12.20
CA LEU A 170 9.24 10.17 13.65
C LEU A 170 10.03 9.01 14.30
N ALA A 171 10.40 8.01 13.48
CA ALA A 171 11.28 6.90 13.87
C ALA A 171 12.74 7.30 13.81
#